data_ad6f68f8d66102846c746bd96c3e20ac
#
_entry.id   ad6f68f8d66102846c746bd96c3e20ac
#
_cell.length_a   1.000
_cell.length_b   1.000
_cell.length_c   1.000
_cell.angle_alpha   90.00
_cell.angle_beta   90.00
_cell.angle_gamma   90.00
#
_symmetry.space_group_name_H-M   'P 1'
#
loop_
_entity.id
_entity.type
_entity.pdbx_description
1 polymer ?
#
loop_
_entity_poly.entity_id
_entity_poly.type
_entity_poly.pdbx_seq_one_letter_code
_entity_poly.pdbx_strand_id
1 'polypeptide(L)'
;MHPLRDGLLFGATALAGAVNAIAGGGTLLSFPAALAWGLPSPIANATNALAMSPGSLASAWAYRRELAAERSLAALLSAPTVAGAAIGAALMRLTPERTFDAIVPLLVFGATLALLLQGMIGAAKGDAARPRSRARVVGLVAAQLLVGAYGGYFGAAMGIVMLALLSLLPGDIHPKIAVKNLLSAVANGVAAIYFLISGLIDAHAAVIMVPAAMLDGFAGGHLARRASPRLVRLLVVAIGLGVSALLGYRAFIARV
;
A
#
# COMPACT_ATOMS: atom_id res chain seq x y z
N MET A 1 20.81 20.22 -1.07
CA MET A 1 19.56 19.97 -1.85
C MET A 1 19.95 19.69 -3.28
N HIS A 2 19.55 18.55 -3.84
CA HIS A 2 19.82 18.23 -5.24
C HIS A 2 18.47 18.20 -5.97
N PRO A 3 18.11 19.29 -6.70
CA PRO A 3 16.79 19.43 -7.30
C PRO A 3 16.42 18.27 -8.23
N LEU A 4 17.38 17.63 -8.85
CA LEU A 4 17.16 16.44 -9.69
C LEU A 4 16.68 15.22 -8.85
N ARG A 5 17.27 14.99 -7.67
CA ARG A 5 16.85 13.89 -6.78
C ARG A 5 15.46 14.13 -6.22
N ASP A 6 15.16 15.38 -5.84
CA ASP A 6 13.84 15.76 -5.34
C ASP A 6 12.77 15.63 -6.44
N GLY A 7 13.09 16.00 -7.68
CA GLY A 7 12.23 15.80 -8.84
C GLY A 7 11.97 14.32 -9.16
N LEU A 8 12.99 13.46 -9.05
CA LEU A 8 12.84 12.01 -9.23
C LEU A 8 11.96 11.38 -8.13
N LEU A 9 12.17 11.78 -6.87
CA LEU A 9 11.34 11.32 -5.77
C LEU A 9 9.88 11.74 -5.94
N PHE A 10 9.64 12.99 -6.34
CA PHE A 10 8.31 13.51 -6.65
C PHE A 10 7.65 12.69 -7.77
N GLY A 11 8.33 12.52 -8.92
CA GLY A 11 7.80 11.79 -10.06
C GLY A 11 7.51 10.32 -9.76
N ALA A 12 8.42 9.64 -9.05
CA ALA A 12 8.21 8.25 -8.63
C ALA A 12 7.04 8.11 -7.65
N THR A 13 6.89 9.06 -6.70
CA THR A 13 5.79 9.05 -5.75
C THR A 13 4.46 9.39 -6.42
N ALA A 14 4.46 10.29 -7.39
CA ALA A 14 3.30 10.58 -8.21
C ALA A 14 2.83 9.33 -8.95
N LEU A 15 3.70 8.65 -9.70
CA LEU A 15 3.37 7.38 -10.35
C LEU A 15 2.89 6.31 -9.35
N ALA A 16 3.48 6.29 -8.14
CA ALA A 16 3.07 5.39 -7.08
C ALA A 16 1.61 5.66 -6.64
N GLY A 17 1.21 6.92 -6.52
CA GLY A 17 -0.16 7.32 -6.21
C GLY A 17 -1.16 6.78 -7.22
N ALA A 18 -0.87 6.94 -8.53
CA ALA A 18 -1.71 6.44 -9.63
C ALA A 18 -1.86 4.91 -9.58
N VAL A 19 -0.75 4.19 -9.44
CA VAL A 19 -0.76 2.73 -9.32
C VAL A 19 -1.54 2.28 -8.09
N ASN A 20 -1.36 2.98 -6.96
CA ASN A 20 -2.03 2.65 -5.71
C ASN A 20 -3.55 2.85 -5.79
N ALA A 21 -4.02 3.89 -6.47
CA ALA A 21 -5.44 4.17 -6.65
C ALA A 21 -6.20 3.02 -7.32
N ILE A 22 -5.57 2.31 -8.25
CA ILE A 22 -6.17 1.25 -9.06
C ILE A 22 -5.87 -0.12 -8.49
N ALA A 23 -4.58 -0.47 -8.37
CA ALA A 23 -4.12 -1.80 -8.06
C ALA A 23 -3.71 -1.98 -6.59
N GLY A 24 -3.34 -0.90 -5.88
CA GLY A 24 -2.92 -0.96 -4.48
C GLY A 24 -1.43 -1.29 -4.27
N GLY A 25 -0.61 -1.25 -5.34
CA GLY A 25 0.82 -1.61 -5.30
C GLY A 25 1.78 -0.42 -5.38
N GLY A 26 1.31 0.82 -5.20
CA GLY A 26 2.11 2.03 -5.39
C GLY A 26 3.37 2.11 -4.52
N THR A 27 3.30 1.61 -3.30
CA THR A 27 4.44 1.55 -2.37
C THR A 27 5.66 0.80 -2.94
N LEU A 28 5.45 -0.13 -3.88
CA LEU A 28 6.54 -0.81 -4.59
C LEU A 28 7.37 0.13 -5.48
N LEU A 29 6.87 1.33 -5.77
CA LEU A 29 7.59 2.37 -6.51
C LEU A 29 8.15 3.45 -5.57
N SER A 30 7.30 3.97 -4.67
CA SER A 30 7.67 5.10 -3.80
C SER A 30 8.68 4.73 -2.71
N PHE A 31 8.59 3.53 -2.13
CA PHE A 31 9.53 3.08 -1.12
C PHE A 31 10.96 2.92 -1.67
N PRO A 32 11.20 2.21 -2.81
CA PRO A 32 12.53 2.17 -3.40
C PRO A 32 13.05 3.54 -3.85
N ALA A 33 12.18 4.43 -4.31
CA ALA A 33 12.57 5.79 -4.66
C ALA A 33 13.06 6.57 -3.44
N ALA A 34 12.39 6.42 -2.28
CA ALA A 34 12.82 7.02 -1.01
C ALA A 34 14.17 6.46 -0.52
N LEU A 35 14.40 5.15 -0.69
CA LEU A 35 15.71 4.55 -0.42
C LEU A 35 16.81 5.09 -1.36
N ALA A 36 16.52 5.19 -2.66
CA ALA A 36 17.45 5.73 -3.65
C ALA A 36 17.71 7.23 -3.45
N TRP A 37 16.75 7.96 -2.88
CA TRP A 37 16.91 9.35 -2.48
C TRP A 37 17.91 9.50 -1.31
N GLY A 38 18.03 8.47 -0.45
CA GLY A 38 19.01 8.37 0.62
C GLY A 38 18.42 8.15 2.02
N LEU A 39 17.13 7.85 2.16
CA LEU A 39 16.55 7.57 3.46
C LEU A 39 16.92 6.17 3.96
N PRO A 40 17.22 6.01 5.28
CA PRO A 40 17.23 4.70 5.93
C PRO A 40 15.90 3.97 5.77
N SER A 41 15.93 2.64 5.68
CA SER A 41 14.72 1.85 5.37
C SER A 41 13.54 2.08 6.33
N PRO A 42 13.72 2.19 7.65
CA PRO A 42 12.61 2.50 8.55
C PRO A 42 12.00 3.88 8.31
N ILE A 43 12.85 4.89 8.06
CA ILE A 43 12.41 6.27 7.79
C ILE A 43 11.73 6.36 6.42
N ALA A 44 12.26 5.68 5.40
CA ALA A 44 11.65 5.58 4.09
C ALA A 44 10.24 4.97 4.17
N ASN A 45 10.08 3.89 4.94
CA ASN A 45 8.79 3.25 5.16
C ASN A 45 7.80 4.16 5.90
N ALA A 46 8.24 4.80 6.97
CA ALA A 46 7.41 5.70 7.77
C ALA A 46 6.96 6.94 6.97
N THR A 47 7.88 7.58 6.26
CA THR A 47 7.60 8.74 5.41
C THR A 47 6.68 8.37 4.25
N ASN A 48 6.87 7.18 3.67
CA ASN A 48 6.00 6.67 2.63
C ASN A 48 4.57 6.40 3.13
N ALA A 49 4.39 5.87 4.35
CA ALA A 49 3.07 5.69 4.95
C ALA A 49 2.34 7.03 5.10
N LEU A 50 3.05 8.10 5.53
CA LEU A 50 2.49 9.44 5.59
C LEU A 50 2.05 9.93 4.21
N ALA A 51 2.87 9.75 3.18
CA ALA A 51 2.55 10.21 1.83
C ALA A 51 1.36 9.44 1.22
N MET A 52 1.30 8.13 1.41
CA MET A 52 0.27 7.28 0.82
C MET A 52 -1.11 7.43 1.49
N SER A 53 -1.19 7.91 2.73
CA SER A 53 -2.47 8.13 3.44
C SER A 53 -3.34 9.17 2.74
N PRO A 54 -2.92 10.43 2.54
CA PRO A 54 -3.73 11.43 1.85
C PRO A 54 -3.95 11.09 0.37
N GLY A 55 -3.00 10.42 -0.31
CA GLY A 55 -3.18 9.93 -1.68
C GLY A 55 -4.29 8.90 -1.80
N SER A 56 -4.34 7.94 -0.85
CA SER A 56 -5.42 6.94 -0.78
C SER A 56 -6.76 7.57 -0.41
N LEU A 57 -6.77 8.59 0.45
CA LEU A 57 -7.98 9.33 0.80
C LEU A 57 -8.52 10.12 -0.39
N ALA A 58 -7.64 10.78 -1.16
CA ALA A 58 -8.01 11.45 -2.40
C ALA A 58 -8.62 10.47 -3.41
N SER A 59 -8.04 9.26 -3.53
CA SER A 59 -8.58 8.18 -4.35
C SER A 59 -9.95 7.70 -3.84
N ALA A 60 -10.12 7.51 -2.53
CA ALA A 60 -11.42 7.14 -1.93
C ALA A 60 -12.48 8.22 -2.20
N TRP A 61 -12.10 9.50 -2.16
CA TRP A 61 -12.99 10.61 -2.52
C TRP A 61 -13.39 10.59 -3.99
N ALA A 62 -12.47 10.25 -4.89
CA ALA A 62 -12.78 10.10 -6.32
C ALA A 62 -13.83 9.00 -6.56
N TYR A 63 -13.83 7.95 -5.73
CA TYR A 63 -14.78 6.83 -5.75
C TYR A 63 -15.90 6.96 -4.70
N ARG A 64 -16.23 8.17 -4.23
CA ARG A 64 -17.19 8.38 -3.13
C ARG A 64 -18.60 7.85 -3.39
N ARG A 65 -19.03 7.81 -4.65
CA ARG A 65 -20.35 7.28 -5.01
C ARG A 65 -20.40 5.76 -4.85
N GLU A 66 -19.38 5.08 -5.31
CA GLU A 66 -19.18 3.63 -5.17
C GLU A 66 -18.97 3.26 -3.70
N LEU A 67 -18.23 4.09 -2.95
CA LEU A 67 -18.02 3.91 -1.51
C LEU A 67 -19.34 4.02 -0.73
N ALA A 68 -20.22 4.92 -1.11
CA ALA A 68 -21.52 5.09 -0.47
C ALA A 68 -22.40 3.82 -0.58
N ALA A 69 -22.25 3.05 -1.65
CA ALA A 69 -22.97 1.78 -1.84
C ALA A 69 -22.47 0.68 -0.88
N GLU A 70 -21.20 0.73 -0.45
CA GLU A 70 -20.56 -0.26 0.44
C GLU A 70 -20.19 0.29 1.82
N ARG A 71 -20.86 1.36 2.27
CA ARG A 71 -20.57 2.04 3.55
C ARG A 71 -20.58 1.10 4.76
N SER A 72 -21.48 0.12 4.77
CA SER A 72 -21.59 -0.85 5.87
C SER A 72 -20.38 -1.79 5.92
N LEU A 73 -19.88 -2.23 4.77
CA LEU A 73 -18.66 -3.03 4.66
C LEU A 73 -17.43 -2.21 5.04
N ALA A 74 -17.34 -0.98 4.56
CA ALA A 74 -16.25 -0.06 4.90
C ALA A 74 -16.21 0.20 6.42
N ALA A 75 -17.35 0.48 7.06
CA ALA A 75 -17.44 0.68 8.50
C ALA A 75 -17.06 -0.59 9.29
N LEU A 76 -17.56 -1.76 8.87
CA LEU A 76 -17.23 -3.05 9.50
C LEU A 76 -15.73 -3.32 9.51
N LEU A 77 -15.06 -3.04 8.38
CA LEU A 77 -13.63 -3.34 8.21
C LEU A 77 -12.70 -2.23 8.71
N SER A 78 -13.20 -1.03 9.01
CA SER A 78 -12.39 0.08 9.52
C SER A 78 -11.80 -0.22 10.90
N ALA A 79 -12.60 -0.75 11.84
CA ALA A 79 -12.12 -1.07 13.18
C ALA A 79 -10.97 -2.09 13.20
N PRO A 80 -11.07 -3.27 12.53
CA PRO A 80 -9.94 -4.21 12.46
C PRO A 80 -8.75 -3.63 11.68
N THR A 81 -8.97 -2.74 10.70
CA THR A 81 -7.90 -2.03 10.00
C THR A 81 -7.13 -1.11 10.95
N VAL A 82 -7.81 -0.31 11.75
CA VAL A 82 -7.20 0.58 12.75
C VAL A 82 -6.39 -0.22 13.76
N ALA A 83 -7.01 -1.25 14.35
CA ALA A 83 -6.34 -2.11 15.34
C ALA A 83 -5.10 -2.81 14.75
N GLY A 84 -5.26 -3.41 13.57
CA GLY A 84 -4.15 -4.05 12.87
C GLY A 84 -3.03 -3.07 12.55
N ALA A 85 -3.35 -1.92 11.96
CA ALA A 85 -2.34 -0.92 11.58
C ALA A 85 -1.58 -0.37 12.79
N ALA A 86 -2.25 -0.16 13.92
CA ALA A 86 -1.61 0.25 15.17
C ALA A 86 -0.63 -0.82 15.68
N ILE A 87 -1.05 -2.10 15.68
CA ILE A 87 -0.18 -3.23 16.03
C ILE A 87 1.04 -3.30 15.08
N GLY A 88 0.80 -3.21 13.77
CA GLY A 88 1.87 -3.25 12.77
C GLY A 88 2.87 -2.12 12.90
N ALA A 89 2.40 -0.89 13.11
CA ALA A 89 3.26 0.28 13.31
C ALA A 89 4.09 0.16 14.59
N ALA A 90 3.49 -0.33 15.68
CA ALA A 90 4.19 -0.61 16.93
C ALA A 90 5.27 -1.68 16.75
N LEU A 91 4.96 -2.78 16.07
CA LEU A 91 5.92 -3.83 15.76
C LEU A 91 7.08 -3.31 14.91
N MET A 92 6.79 -2.50 13.88
CA MET A 92 7.84 -1.87 13.06
C MET A 92 8.76 -0.99 13.90
N ARG A 93 8.22 -0.17 14.79
CA ARG A 93 8.99 0.70 15.68
C ARG A 93 9.89 -0.07 16.65
N LEU A 94 9.41 -1.25 17.10
CA LEU A 94 10.18 -2.14 17.99
C LEU A 94 11.20 -3.00 17.24
N THR A 95 11.10 -3.09 15.92
CA THR A 95 12.04 -3.88 15.11
C THR A 95 13.35 -3.09 14.95
N PRO A 96 14.49 -3.64 15.36
CA PRO A 96 15.80 -3.00 15.13
C PRO A 96 16.03 -2.78 13.62
N GLU A 97 16.67 -1.67 13.25
CA GLU A 97 16.93 -1.30 11.85
C GLU A 97 17.59 -2.43 11.06
N ARG A 98 18.59 -3.10 11.65
CA ARG A 98 19.28 -4.25 11.03
C ARG A 98 18.33 -5.40 10.71
N THR A 99 17.38 -5.67 11.60
CA THR A 99 16.36 -6.71 11.41
C THR A 99 15.38 -6.30 10.33
N PHE A 100 14.93 -5.05 10.37
CA PHE A 100 14.04 -4.49 9.35
C PHE A 100 14.68 -4.57 7.95
N ASP A 101 15.95 -4.15 7.80
CA ASP A 101 16.70 -4.24 6.55
C ASP A 101 16.83 -5.67 6.01
N ALA A 102 16.96 -6.66 6.91
CA ALA A 102 17.03 -8.06 6.50
C ALA A 102 15.66 -8.62 6.05
N ILE A 103 14.56 -8.11 6.62
CA ILE A 103 13.19 -8.55 6.29
C ILE A 103 12.65 -7.83 5.04
N VAL A 104 13.02 -6.56 4.81
CA VAL A 104 12.51 -5.75 3.71
C VAL A 104 12.62 -6.42 2.33
N PRO A 105 13.74 -7.05 1.94
CA PRO A 105 13.83 -7.75 0.64
C PRO A 105 12.74 -8.82 0.48
N LEU A 106 12.45 -9.58 1.54
CA LEU A 106 11.43 -10.62 1.56
C LEU A 106 10.02 -10.01 1.48
N LEU A 107 9.79 -8.89 2.17
CA LEU A 107 8.53 -8.17 2.13
C LEU A 107 8.27 -7.58 0.74
N VAL A 108 9.27 -6.96 0.12
CA VAL A 108 9.18 -6.43 -1.25
C VAL A 108 8.96 -7.56 -2.26
N PHE A 109 9.67 -8.69 -2.11
CA PHE A 109 9.47 -9.87 -2.95
C PHE A 109 8.05 -10.42 -2.84
N GLY A 110 7.58 -10.65 -1.61
CA GLY A 110 6.23 -11.15 -1.33
C GLY A 110 5.13 -10.21 -1.87
N ALA A 111 5.31 -8.90 -1.68
CA ALA A 111 4.43 -7.87 -2.23
C ALA A 111 4.41 -7.88 -3.76
N THR A 112 5.57 -8.05 -4.39
CA THR A 112 5.70 -8.16 -5.85
C THR A 112 5.06 -9.43 -6.38
N LEU A 113 5.23 -10.55 -5.67
CA LEU A 113 4.57 -11.81 -5.98
C LEU A 113 3.04 -11.70 -5.85
N ALA A 114 2.55 -11.04 -4.81
CA ALA A 114 1.12 -10.77 -4.64
C ALA A 114 0.56 -9.96 -5.82
N LEU A 115 1.29 -8.94 -6.28
CA LEU A 115 0.93 -8.18 -7.49
C LEU A 115 0.93 -9.07 -8.73
N LEU A 116 1.90 -9.94 -8.88
CA LEU A 116 1.98 -10.87 -10.00
C LEU A 116 0.81 -11.84 -10.06
N LEU A 117 0.42 -12.38 -8.90
CA LEU A 117 -0.67 -13.36 -8.76
C LEU A 117 -2.08 -12.72 -8.76
N GLN A 118 -2.19 -11.41 -8.55
CA GLN A 118 -3.47 -10.70 -8.48
C GLN A 118 -4.37 -11.00 -9.69
N GLY A 119 -3.81 -11.13 -10.91
CA GLY A 119 -4.57 -11.43 -12.11
C GLY A 119 -5.15 -12.83 -12.15
N MET A 120 -4.55 -13.77 -11.42
CA MET A 120 -5.03 -15.15 -11.31
C MET A 120 -6.14 -15.26 -10.26
N ILE A 121 -6.02 -14.50 -9.17
CA ILE A 121 -6.98 -14.50 -8.05
C ILE A 121 -8.29 -13.82 -8.46
N GLY A 122 -8.22 -12.74 -9.25
CA GLY A 122 -9.42 -11.99 -9.72
C GLY A 122 -10.31 -12.76 -10.69
N ALA A 123 -9.85 -13.90 -11.22
CA ALA A 123 -10.63 -14.78 -12.10
C ALA A 123 -11.52 -15.77 -11.33
N ALA A 124 -11.28 -15.98 -10.04
CA ALA A 124 -12.14 -16.79 -9.20
C ALA A 124 -13.44 -16.01 -8.90
N LYS A 125 -14.47 -16.19 -9.71
CA LYS A 125 -15.82 -15.69 -9.44
C LYS A 125 -16.27 -16.28 -8.10
N GLY A 126 -16.31 -15.45 -7.07
CA GLY A 126 -16.91 -15.82 -5.80
C GLY A 126 -18.36 -16.25 -6.05
N ASP A 127 -18.71 -17.44 -5.55
CA ASP A 127 -20.04 -18.01 -5.69
C ASP A 127 -21.07 -17.07 -5.04
N ALA A 128 -21.78 -16.30 -5.87
CA ALA A 128 -22.64 -15.19 -5.45
C ALA A 128 -23.84 -15.64 -4.57
N ALA A 129 -24.04 -16.94 -4.44
CA ALA A 129 -25.26 -17.52 -3.88
C ALA A 129 -25.15 -17.97 -2.41
N ARG A 130 -24.01 -17.82 -1.75
CA ARG A 130 -23.89 -18.32 -0.38
C ARG A 130 -24.20 -17.27 0.68
N PRO A 131 -25.13 -17.53 1.62
CA PRO A 131 -25.51 -16.56 2.66
C PRO A 131 -24.29 -16.16 3.52
N ARG A 132 -24.27 -14.91 4.00
CA ARG A 132 -23.24 -14.38 4.92
C ARG A 132 -23.33 -15.13 6.25
N SER A 133 -22.65 -16.26 6.39
CA SER A 133 -22.56 -16.96 7.67
C SER A 133 -21.73 -16.12 8.66
N ARG A 134 -22.06 -16.21 9.95
CA ARG A 134 -21.29 -15.54 11.03
C ARG A 134 -19.80 -15.87 10.95
N ALA A 135 -19.47 -17.13 10.65
CA ALA A 135 -18.09 -17.59 10.49
C ALA A 135 -17.34 -16.84 9.34
N ARG A 136 -18.01 -16.54 8.23
CA ARG A 136 -17.41 -15.75 7.14
C ARG A 136 -17.12 -14.31 7.54
N VAL A 137 -18.05 -13.68 8.27
CA VAL A 137 -17.85 -12.30 8.75
C VAL A 137 -16.67 -12.28 9.72
N VAL A 138 -16.58 -13.21 10.65
CA VAL A 138 -15.46 -13.34 11.59
C VAL A 138 -14.14 -13.57 10.84
N GLY A 139 -14.14 -14.48 9.86
CA GLY A 139 -12.96 -14.72 9.01
C GLY A 139 -12.51 -13.49 8.22
N LEU A 140 -13.45 -12.72 7.66
CA LEU A 140 -13.17 -11.48 6.94
C LEU A 140 -12.57 -10.41 7.87
N VAL A 141 -13.13 -10.24 9.06
CA VAL A 141 -12.64 -9.30 10.08
C VAL A 141 -11.23 -9.69 10.55
N ALA A 142 -11.01 -10.98 10.83
CA ALA A 142 -9.69 -11.48 11.24
C ALA A 142 -8.65 -11.31 10.11
N ALA A 143 -9.00 -11.64 8.87
CA ALA A 143 -8.12 -11.42 7.73
C ALA A 143 -7.81 -9.93 7.52
N GLN A 144 -8.81 -9.04 7.68
CA GLN A 144 -8.60 -7.60 7.56
C GLN A 144 -7.72 -7.05 8.68
N LEU A 145 -7.80 -7.57 9.89
CA LEU A 145 -6.88 -7.23 11.00
C LEU A 145 -5.44 -7.56 10.62
N LEU A 146 -5.20 -8.76 10.07
CA LEU A 146 -3.87 -9.17 9.62
C LEU A 146 -3.35 -8.31 8.46
N VAL A 147 -4.21 -8.00 7.50
CA VAL A 147 -3.88 -7.08 6.39
C VAL A 147 -3.57 -5.68 6.92
N GLY A 148 -4.33 -5.21 7.90
CA GLY A 148 -4.06 -3.96 8.61
C GLY A 148 -2.71 -3.98 9.32
N ALA A 149 -2.37 -5.07 10.03
CA ALA A 149 -1.09 -5.22 10.71
C ALA A 149 0.09 -5.24 9.73
N TYR A 150 -0.03 -5.96 8.62
CA TYR A 150 0.93 -5.89 7.53
C TYR A 150 1.05 -4.46 6.97
N GLY A 151 -0.08 -3.79 6.78
CA GLY A 151 -0.14 -2.41 6.28
C GLY A 151 0.56 -1.40 7.20
N GLY A 152 0.35 -1.53 8.51
CA GLY A 152 1.01 -0.70 9.52
C GLY A 152 2.50 -0.99 9.68
N TYR A 153 2.93 -2.25 9.46
CA TYR A 153 4.33 -2.64 9.54
C TYR A 153 5.13 -2.19 8.31
N PHE A 154 4.64 -2.45 7.10
CA PHE A 154 5.36 -2.17 5.86
C PHE A 154 4.48 -1.59 4.75
N GLY A 155 3.29 -2.10 4.57
CA GLY A 155 2.26 -1.57 3.67
C GLY A 155 2.48 -1.75 2.16
N ALA A 156 3.63 -2.27 1.72
CA ALA A 156 3.85 -2.49 0.29
C ALA A 156 2.85 -3.50 -0.28
N ALA A 157 2.15 -3.12 -1.36
CA ALA A 157 1.09 -3.92 -1.97
C ALA A 157 -0.07 -4.33 -1.03
N MET A 158 -0.21 -3.69 0.15
CA MET A 158 -1.32 -3.93 1.07
C MET A 158 -2.67 -3.83 0.36
N GLY A 159 -2.84 -2.83 -0.50
CA GLY A 159 -4.05 -2.65 -1.28
C GLY A 159 -4.37 -3.81 -2.21
N ILE A 160 -3.36 -4.53 -2.71
CA ILE A 160 -3.55 -5.74 -3.55
C ILE A 160 -4.13 -6.86 -2.71
N VAL A 161 -3.55 -7.12 -1.54
CA VAL A 161 -4.02 -8.16 -0.61
C VAL A 161 -5.43 -7.84 -0.13
N MET A 162 -5.68 -6.58 0.18
CA MET A 162 -7.00 -6.08 0.58
C MET A 162 -8.04 -6.25 -0.54
N LEU A 163 -7.67 -5.91 -1.78
CA LEU A 163 -8.57 -6.09 -2.94
C LEU A 163 -8.83 -7.58 -3.22
N ALA A 164 -7.81 -8.44 -3.06
CA ALA A 164 -7.98 -9.88 -3.18
C ALA A 164 -8.96 -10.41 -2.11
N LEU A 165 -8.82 -9.98 -0.86
CA LEU A 165 -9.75 -10.33 0.23
C LEU A 165 -11.19 -9.86 -0.08
N LEU A 166 -11.35 -8.62 -0.52
CA LEU A 166 -12.66 -8.07 -0.90
C LEU A 166 -13.26 -8.77 -2.12
N SER A 167 -12.43 -9.30 -3.02
CA SER A 167 -12.88 -10.03 -4.22
C SER A 167 -13.51 -11.39 -3.91
N LEU A 168 -13.31 -11.91 -2.69
CA LEU A 168 -14.02 -13.10 -2.19
C LEU A 168 -15.51 -12.81 -1.88
N LEU A 169 -15.89 -11.53 -1.78
CA LEU A 169 -17.25 -11.11 -1.59
C LEU A 169 -17.96 -10.95 -2.95
N PRO A 170 -19.28 -11.21 -3.04
CA PRO A 170 -20.06 -10.95 -4.25
C PRO A 170 -20.08 -9.45 -4.59
N GLY A 171 -20.40 -9.13 -5.83
CA GLY A 171 -20.59 -7.74 -6.31
C GLY A 171 -19.44 -7.22 -7.17
N ASP A 172 -19.62 -6.00 -7.68
CA ASP A 172 -18.75 -5.36 -8.64
C ASP A 172 -17.38 -4.96 -8.06
N ILE A 173 -16.40 -4.82 -8.94
CA ILE A 173 -15.03 -4.50 -8.55
C ILE A 173 -14.87 -3.02 -8.11
N HIS A 174 -15.63 -2.10 -8.71
CA HIS A 174 -15.49 -0.66 -8.44
C HIS A 174 -15.79 -0.28 -6.99
N PRO A 175 -16.91 -0.72 -6.37
CA PRO A 175 -17.15 -0.51 -4.96
C PRO A 175 -16.06 -1.12 -4.06
N LYS A 176 -15.49 -2.28 -4.43
CA LYS A 176 -14.39 -2.91 -3.69
C LYS A 176 -13.11 -2.09 -3.76
N ILE A 177 -12.81 -1.47 -4.91
CA ILE A 177 -11.70 -0.51 -5.06
C ILE A 177 -11.92 0.70 -4.15
N ALA A 178 -13.12 1.22 -4.07
CA ALA A 178 -13.46 2.34 -3.20
C ALA A 178 -13.23 2.00 -1.71
N VAL A 179 -13.73 0.84 -1.25
CA VAL A 179 -13.49 0.33 0.11
C VAL A 179 -12.01 0.12 0.37
N LYS A 180 -11.28 -0.53 -0.53
CA LYS A 180 -9.83 -0.72 -0.45
C LYS A 180 -9.09 0.62 -0.28
N ASN A 181 -9.44 1.64 -1.08
CA ASN A 181 -8.80 2.96 -1.00
C ASN A 181 -9.02 3.61 0.37
N LEU A 182 -10.24 3.57 0.89
CA LEU A 182 -10.54 4.08 2.22
C LEU A 182 -9.75 3.33 3.31
N LEU A 183 -9.80 2.00 3.30
CA LEU A 183 -9.10 1.19 4.31
C LEU A 183 -7.57 1.34 4.21
N SER A 184 -7.03 1.54 3.01
CA SER A 184 -5.61 1.87 2.82
C SER A 184 -5.27 3.24 3.39
N ALA A 185 -6.14 4.24 3.20
CA ALA A 185 -5.95 5.56 3.82
C ALA A 185 -5.97 5.47 5.36
N VAL A 186 -6.90 4.68 5.92
CA VAL A 186 -6.99 4.42 7.37
C VAL A 186 -5.73 3.75 7.89
N ALA A 187 -5.28 2.66 7.26
CA ALA A 187 -4.10 1.91 7.70
C ALA A 187 -2.83 2.77 7.65
N ASN A 188 -2.59 3.43 6.51
CA ASN A 188 -1.44 4.34 6.36
C ASN A 188 -1.54 5.55 7.29
N GLY A 189 -2.75 6.09 7.53
CA GLY A 189 -2.97 7.22 8.42
C GLY A 189 -2.66 6.88 9.88
N VAL A 190 -3.12 5.73 10.36
CA VAL A 190 -2.81 5.22 11.71
C VAL A 190 -1.30 5.00 11.87
N ALA A 191 -0.67 4.34 10.89
CA ALA A 191 0.77 4.13 10.89
C ALA A 191 1.54 5.46 10.86
N ALA A 192 1.13 6.40 10.00
CA ALA A 192 1.75 7.72 9.87
C ALA A 192 1.67 8.53 11.16
N ILE A 193 0.52 8.54 11.86
CA ILE A 193 0.38 9.21 13.15
C ILE A 193 1.35 8.60 14.17
N TYR A 194 1.42 7.27 14.24
CA TYR A 194 2.32 6.57 15.14
C TYR A 194 3.78 6.91 14.84
N PHE A 195 4.19 6.89 13.58
CA PHE A 195 5.57 7.18 13.14
C PHE A 195 5.93 8.66 13.32
N LEU A 196 4.95 9.57 13.13
CA LEU A 196 5.16 11.00 13.38
C LEU A 196 5.47 11.26 14.86
N ILE A 197 4.68 10.69 15.76
CA ILE A 197 4.89 10.80 17.22
C ILE A 197 6.23 10.14 17.62
N SER A 198 6.63 9.09 16.91
CA SER A 198 7.89 8.37 17.16
C SER A 198 9.13 9.02 16.53
N GLY A 199 8.99 10.14 15.82
CA GLY A 199 10.10 10.85 15.16
C GLY A 199 10.73 10.12 13.97
N LEU A 200 10.00 9.19 13.34
CA LEU A 200 10.50 8.37 12.23
C LEU A 200 10.20 8.94 10.84
N ILE A 201 9.65 10.16 10.75
CA ILE A 201 9.29 10.79 9.47
C ILE A 201 10.35 11.83 9.10
N ASP A 202 10.87 11.73 7.88
CA ASP A 202 11.69 12.77 7.28
C ASP A 202 10.81 13.88 6.72
N ALA A 203 10.92 15.09 7.29
CA ALA A 203 10.08 16.22 6.94
C ALA A 203 10.31 16.71 5.50
N HIS A 204 11.57 16.68 5.00
CA HIS A 204 11.89 17.14 3.65
C HIS A 204 11.27 16.19 2.61
N ALA A 205 11.51 14.89 2.75
CA ALA A 205 10.92 13.89 1.87
C ALA A 205 9.37 13.90 1.95
N ALA A 206 8.79 14.11 3.14
CA ALA A 206 7.35 14.22 3.32
C ALA A 206 6.74 15.38 2.52
N VAL A 207 7.37 16.56 2.55
CA VAL A 207 6.92 17.75 1.77
C VAL A 207 6.95 17.47 0.25
N ILE A 208 7.85 16.62 -0.23
CA ILE A 208 7.92 16.22 -1.64
C ILE A 208 6.88 15.13 -1.95
N MET A 209 6.82 14.10 -1.10
CA MET A 209 6.04 12.88 -1.39
C MET A 209 4.54 13.07 -1.17
N VAL A 210 4.11 13.83 -0.15
CA VAL A 210 2.68 14.01 0.17
C VAL A 210 1.93 14.66 -0.99
N PRO A 211 2.32 15.85 -1.51
CA PRO A 211 1.62 16.46 -2.64
C PRO A 211 1.70 15.60 -3.90
N ALA A 212 2.83 14.92 -4.15
CA ALA A 212 2.97 14.02 -5.28
C ALA A 212 1.95 12.88 -5.25
N ALA A 213 1.79 12.23 -4.10
CA ALA A 213 0.82 11.15 -3.92
C ALA A 213 -0.64 11.63 -4.03
N MET A 214 -0.93 12.85 -3.56
CA MET A 214 -2.27 13.44 -3.66
C MET A 214 -2.66 13.81 -5.09
N LEU A 215 -1.73 14.39 -5.86
CA LEU A 215 -1.99 14.79 -7.25
C LEU A 215 -2.52 13.60 -8.08
N ASP A 216 -1.93 12.44 -7.90
CA ASP A 216 -2.35 11.24 -8.63
C ASP A 216 -3.52 10.50 -7.98
N GLY A 217 -3.77 10.70 -6.70
CA GLY A 217 -5.01 10.25 -6.08
C GLY A 217 -6.24 10.84 -6.79
N PHE A 218 -6.17 12.11 -7.20
CA PHE A 218 -7.22 12.78 -7.98
C PHE A 218 -7.11 12.50 -9.48
N ALA A 219 -5.91 12.58 -10.06
CA ALA A 219 -5.67 12.43 -11.49
C ALA A 219 -5.53 10.96 -11.93
N GLY A 220 -5.13 10.08 -11.02
CA GLY A 220 -4.84 8.67 -11.30
C GLY A 220 -6.01 7.91 -11.90
N GLY A 221 -7.24 8.25 -11.53
CA GLY A 221 -8.44 7.74 -12.18
C GLY A 221 -8.55 8.11 -13.67
N HIS A 222 -7.97 9.24 -14.10
CA HIS A 222 -7.98 9.68 -15.51
C HIS A 222 -6.77 9.17 -16.29
N LEU A 223 -5.58 9.24 -15.70
CA LEU A 223 -4.33 8.85 -16.35
C LEU A 223 -4.21 7.33 -16.48
N ALA A 224 -4.63 6.60 -15.46
CA ALA A 224 -4.64 5.13 -15.45
C ALA A 224 -5.63 4.51 -16.43
N ARG A 225 -6.69 5.22 -16.81
CA ARG A 225 -7.60 4.79 -17.90
C ARG A 225 -6.93 4.85 -19.28
N ARG A 226 -5.84 5.62 -19.43
CA ARG A 226 -5.07 5.74 -20.68
C ARG A 226 -3.87 4.80 -20.73
N ALA A 227 -3.34 4.37 -19.59
CA ALA A 227 -2.23 3.44 -19.51
C ALA A 227 -2.72 1.99 -19.58
N SER A 228 -2.03 1.13 -20.33
CA SER A 228 -2.32 -0.30 -20.33
C SER A 228 -2.07 -0.89 -18.93
N PRO A 229 -3.10 -1.45 -18.25
CA PRO A 229 -2.93 -2.01 -16.92
C PRO A 229 -1.88 -3.13 -16.86
N ARG A 230 -1.69 -3.84 -18.00
CA ARG A 230 -0.67 -4.90 -18.12
C ARG A 230 0.73 -4.31 -18.12
N LEU A 231 0.96 -3.21 -18.84
CA LEU A 231 2.28 -2.56 -18.91
C LEU A 231 2.67 -1.97 -17.57
N VAL A 232 1.76 -1.24 -16.91
CA VAL A 232 1.98 -0.68 -15.58
C VAL A 232 2.35 -1.78 -14.59
N ARG A 233 1.59 -2.88 -14.58
CA ARG A 233 1.85 -4.04 -13.73
C ARG A 233 3.21 -4.67 -14.01
N LEU A 234 3.57 -4.88 -15.28
CA LEU A 234 4.85 -5.46 -15.67
C LEU A 234 6.02 -4.59 -15.19
N LEU A 235 5.93 -3.28 -15.36
CA LEU A 235 6.94 -2.33 -14.89
C LEU A 235 7.09 -2.38 -13.36
N VAL A 236 5.98 -2.35 -12.63
CA VAL A 236 6.02 -2.42 -11.15
C VAL A 236 6.61 -3.74 -10.67
N VAL A 237 6.27 -4.86 -11.32
CA VAL A 237 6.83 -6.18 -11.01
C VAL A 237 8.33 -6.21 -11.30
N ALA A 238 8.77 -5.70 -12.46
CA ALA A 238 10.19 -5.65 -12.81
C ALA A 238 10.99 -4.81 -11.79
N ILE A 239 10.48 -3.64 -11.41
CA ILE A 239 11.10 -2.79 -10.39
C ILE A 239 11.12 -3.49 -9.03
N GLY A 240 10.00 -4.09 -8.60
CA GLY A 240 9.90 -4.79 -7.33
C GLY A 240 10.88 -5.97 -7.23
N LEU A 241 11.02 -6.78 -8.27
CA LEU A 241 12.00 -7.88 -8.33
C LEU A 241 13.43 -7.36 -8.30
N GLY A 242 13.74 -6.33 -9.10
CA GLY A 242 15.07 -5.71 -9.14
C GLY A 242 15.46 -5.12 -7.77
N VAL A 243 14.55 -4.41 -7.13
CA VAL A 243 14.76 -3.84 -5.79
C VAL A 243 14.92 -4.93 -4.74
N SER A 244 14.07 -5.97 -4.75
CA SER A 244 14.19 -7.09 -3.82
C SER A 244 15.54 -7.80 -3.96
N ALA A 245 15.98 -8.04 -5.19
CA ALA A 245 17.30 -8.65 -5.45
C ALA A 245 18.45 -7.75 -4.96
N LEU A 246 18.39 -6.45 -5.26
CA LEU A 246 19.42 -5.48 -4.83
C LEU A 246 19.50 -5.36 -3.30
N LEU A 247 18.35 -5.25 -2.64
CA LEU A 247 18.29 -5.15 -1.18
C LEU A 247 18.71 -6.48 -0.53
N GLY A 248 18.32 -7.61 -1.10
CA GLY A 248 18.75 -8.94 -0.65
C GLY A 248 20.27 -9.11 -0.77
N TYR A 249 20.86 -8.72 -1.90
CA TYR A 249 22.30 -8.70 -2.08
C TYR A 249 23.01 -7.85 -1.00
N ARG A 250 22.52 -6.62 -0.75
CA ARG A 250 23.08 -5.74 0.27
C ARG A 250 22.91 -6.30 1.69
N ALA A 251 21.76 -6.90 1.99
CA ALA A 251 21.45 -7.39 3.33
C ALA A 251 22.21 -8.67 3.69
N PHE A 252 22.44 -9.57 2.73
CA PHE A 252 22.96 -10.92 2.99
C PHE A 252 24.38 -11.16 2.47
N ILE A 253 24.81 -10.43 1.44
CA ILE A 253 26.10 -10.67 0.77
C ILE A 253 27.09 -9.53 0.98
N ALA A 254 26.69 -8.27 0.83
CA ALA A 254 27.60 -7.12 0.95
C ALA A 254 27.94 -6.75 2.41
N ARG A 255 27.39 -7.45 3.41
CA ARG A 255 27.75 -7.31 4.84
C ARG A 255 28.84 -8.28 5.30
N VAL A 256 29.42 -9.08 4.39
CA VAL A 256 30.65 -9.85 4.60
C VAL A 256 31.83 -9.01 4.12
#